data_b30fdba9429109895e8deb048192f6a6
#
_entry.id   b30fdba9429109895e8deb048192f6a6
#
_cell.length_a   1.000
_cell.length_b   1.000
_cell.length_c   1.000
_cell.angle_alpha   90.00
_cell.angle_beta   90.00
_cell.angle_gamma   90.00
#
_symmetry.space_group_name_H-M   'P 1'
#
loop_
_entity.id
_entity.type
_entity.pdbx_description
1 polymer ?
#
loop_
_entity_poly.entity_id
_entity_poly.type
_entity_poly.pdbx_seq_one_letter_code
_entity_poly.pdbx_strand_id
1 'polypeptide(L)'
;MEGAGAWRTRETSELFEAILALETVEEAERFFRDLCTLGEIEAMTHRWQAARLIAEGLPYHEVSRRTGASTTTVTRVAHWLRHGEGGYSLAIERRKSGADG
;
A
#
# COMPACT_ATOMS: atom_id res chain seq x y z
N MET A 1 22.70 11.95 6.02
CA MET A 1 21.49 11.97 6.71
C MET A 1 20.76 10.68 6.70
N GLU A 2 20.47 10.18 7.83
CA GLU A 2 19.94 8.90 7.84
C GLU A 2 18.45 8.83 7.75
N GLY A 3 17.70 9.83 7.82
CA GLY A 3 16.27 9.73 7.86
C GLY A 3 15.68 9.13 6.62
N ALA A 4 15.75 9.83 5.51
CA ALA A 4 14.96 9.47 4.34
C ALA A 4 15.42 8.20 3.65
N GLY A 5 16.71 7.89 3.72
CA GLY A 5 17.26 6.74 3.00
C GLY A 5 17.69 5.58 3.86
N ALA A 6 17.53 5.71 5.18
CA ALA A 6 18.12 4.73 6.10
C ALA A 6 17.53 3.32 5.94
N TRP A 7 16.28 3.20 5.51
CA TRP A 7 15.62 1.89 5.34
C TRP A 7 15.99 1.24 3.99
N ARG A 8 16.58 1.99 3.08
CA ARG A 8 16.94 1.43 1.76
C ARG A 8 18.29 0.75 1.86
N THR A 9 18.27 -0.55 2.03
CA THR A 9 19.47 -1.37 2.15
C THR A 9 19.48 -2.37 1.02
N ARG A 10 20.60 -3.11 0.91
CA ARG A 10 20.67 -4.20 -0.05
C ARG A 10 19.56 -5.22 0.24
N GLU A 11 19.37 -5.51 1.52
CA GLU A 11 18.37 -6.52 1.92
C GLU A 11 16.96 -6.08 1.56
N THR A 12 16.62 -4.81 1.74
CA THR A 12 15.27 -4.37 1.34
C THR A 12 15.13 -4.37 -0.17
N SER A 13 16.20 -4.05 -0.92
CA SER A 13 16.15 -4.16 -2.37
C SER A 13 15.90 -5.59 -2.81
N GLU A 14 16.55 -6.55 -2.17
CA GLU A 14 16.35 -7.95 -2.50
C GLU A 14 14.92 -8.39 -2.24
N LEU A 15 14.32 -7.90 -1.16
CA LEU A 15 12.91 -8.18 -0.89
C LEU A 15 12.02 -7.63 -2.01
N PHE A 16 12.25 -6.39 -2.41
CA PHE A 16 11.43 -5.79 -3.46
C PHE A 16 11.65 -6.47 -4.80
N GLU A 17 12.87 -6.94 -5.08
CA GLU A 17 13.13 -7.72 -6.28
C GLU A 17 12.34 -9.02 -6.27
N ALA A 18 12.26 -9.67 -5.10
CA ALA A 18 11.49 -10.89 -4.99
C ALA A 18 10.01 -10.63 -5.26
N ILE A 19 9.49 -9.53 -4.72
CA ILE A 19 8.10 -9.16 -4.96
C ILE A 19 7.86 -8.91 -6.45
N LEU A 20 8.78 -8.21 -7.11
CA LEU A 20 8.63 -7.92 -8.54
C LEU A 20 8.75 -9.14 -9.42
N ALA A 21 9.31 -10.23 -8.93
CA ALA A 21 9.42 -11.47 -9.70
C ALA A 21 8.11 -12.25 -9.72
N LEU A 22 7.16 -11.92 -8.86
CA LEU A 22 5.86 -12.58 -8.81
C LEU A 22 5.03 -12.15 -10.00
N GLU A 23 4.29 -13.11 -10.58
CA GLU A 23 3.60 -12.86 -11.84
C GLU A 23 2.08 -12.90 -11.74
N THR A 24 1.53 -13.47 -10.67
CA THR A 24 0.08 -13.57 -10.52
C THR A 24 -0.35 -13.15 -9.12
N VAL A 25 -1.64 -12.86 -9.00
CA VAL A 25 -2.21 -12.54 -7.69
C VAL A 25 -2.02 -13.72 -6.73
N GLU A 26 -2.22 -14.95 -7.23
CA GLU A 26 -2.06 -16.12 -6.37
C GLU A 26 -0.64 -16.27 -5.87
N GLU A 27 0.35 -15.98 -6.71
CA GLU A 27 1.74 -16.02 -6.28
C GLU A 27 2.01 -14.98 -5.20
N ALA A 28 1.47 -13.78 -5.38
CA ALA A 28 1.63 -12.73 -4.38
C ALA A 28 0.96 -13.13 -3.07
N GLU A 29 -0.22 -13.72 -3.13
CA GLU A 29 -0.91 -14.20 -1.92
C GLU A 29 -0.07 -15.22 -1.17
N ARG A 30 0.50 -16.17 -1.89
CA ARG A 30 1.33 -17.19 -1.26
C ARG A 30 2.57 -16.61 -0.62
N PHE A 31 3.24 -15.72 -1.34
CA PHE A 31 4.46 -15.10 -0.83
C PHE A 31 4.18 -14.27 0.43
N PHE A 32 3.17 -13.42 0.37
CA PHE A 32 2.86 -12.55 1.50
C PHE A 32 2.29 -13.32 2.68
N ARG A 33 1.58 -14.43 2.41
CA ARG A 33 1.09 -15.24 3.52
C ARG A 33 2.24 -15.91 4.27
N ASP A 34 3.30 -16.29 3.56
CA ASP A 34 4.49 -16.85 4.20
C ASP A 34 5.30 -15.77 4.91
N LEU A 35 5.37 -14.58 4.33
CA LEU A 35 6.21 -13.51 4.84
C LEU A 35 5.58 -12.75 6.02
N CYS A 36 4.27 -12.61 6.01
CA CYS A 36 3.55 -11.74 6.94
C CYS A 36 2.54 -12.50 7.77
N THR A 37 2.21 -11.95 8.94
CA THR A 37 1.07 -12.45 9.71
C THR A 37 -0.22 -12.01 9.02
N LEU A 38 -1.33 -12.67 9.36
CA LEU A 38 -2.64 -12.27 8.83
C LEU A 38 -2.98 -10.84 9.22
N GLY A 39 -2.64 -10.45 10.46
CA GLY A 39 -2.90 -9.08 10.89
C GLY A 39 -2.13 -8.06 10.08
N GLU A 40 -0.89 -8.39 9.69
CA GLU A 40 -0.10 -7.50 8.86
C GLU A 40 -0.70 -7.37 7.47
N ILE A 41 -1.17 -8.47 6.90
CA ILE A 41 -1.83 -8.45 5.60
C ILE A 41 -3.09 -7.60 5.67
N GLU A 42 -3.89 -7.78 6.73
CA GLU A 42 -5.11 -7.01 6.91
C GLU A 42 -4.81 -5.52 7.03
N ALA A 43 -3.79 -5.17 7.80
CA ALA A 43 -3.41 -3.76 7.95
C ALA A 43 -2.98 -3.15 6.62
N MET A 44 -2.19 -3.87 5.84
CA MET A 44 -1.79 -3.38 4.52
C MET A 44 -3.00 -3.24 3.59
N THR A 45 -3.92 -4.19 3.66
CA THR A 45 -5.13 -4.13 2.84
C THR A 45 -5.95 -2.90 3.16
N HIS A 46 -6.15 -2.63 4.47
CA HIS A 46 -6.90 -1.45 4.89
C HIS A 46 -6.25 -0.16 4.42
N ARG A 47 -4.92 -0.08 4.52
CA ARG A 47 -4.20 1.11 4.09
C ARG A 47 -4.30 1.32 2.58
N TRP A 48 -4.19 0.25 1.82
CA TRP A 48 -4.31 0.35 0.37
C TRP A 48 -5.70 0.80 -0.05
N GLN A 49 -6.73 0.19 0.54
CA GLN A 49 -8.11 0.60 0.23
C GLN A 49 -8.36 2.04 0.63
N ALA A 50 -7.85 2.44 1.80
CA ALA A 50 -8.01 3.82 2.25
C ALA A 50 -7.35 4.80 1.27
N ALA A 51 -6.15 4.48 0.80
CA ALA A 51 -5.46 5.35 -0.15
C ALA A 51 -6.27 5.53 -1.42
N ARG A 52 -6.85 4.45 -1.92
CA ARG A 52 -7.65 4.51 -3.15
C ARG A 52 -8.89 5.39 -2.96
N LEU A 53 -9.60 5.20 -1.84
CA LEU A 53 -10.82 5.96 -1.61
C LEU A 53 -10.54 7.44 -1.33
N ILE A 54 -9.45 7.72 -0.62
CA ILE A 54 -9.06 9.12 -0.41
C ILE A 54 -8.73 9.78 -1.74
N ALA A 55 -8.03 9.06 -2.61
CA ALA A 55 -7.70 9.60 -3.94
C ALA A 55 -8.94 9.85 -4.78
N GLU A 56 -10.04 9.12 -4.51
CA GLU A 56 -11.31 9.35 -5.20
C GLU A 56 -12.10 10.51 -4.60
N GLY A 57 -11.63 11.07 -3.49
CA GLY A 57 -12.26 12.25 -2.90
C GLY A 57 -13.26 11.98 -1.81
N LEU A 58 -13.35 10.74 -1.31
CA LEU A 58 -14.30 10.45 -0.23
C LEU A 58 -13.88 11.14 1.06
N PRO A 59 -14.85 11.56 1.89
CA PRO A 59 -14.52 12.10 3.22
C PRO A 59 -13.88 11.02 4.10
N TYR A 60 -13.03 11.44 5.01
CA TYR A 60 -12.26 10.50 5.83
C TYR A 60 -13.14 9.57 6.66
N HIS A 61 -14.26 10.08 7.21
CA HIS A 61 -15.13 9.22 8.01
C HIS A 61 -15.77 8.14 7.16
N GLU A 62 -16.05 8.44 5.90
CA GLU A 62 -16.62 7.46 4.99
C GLU A 62 -15.56 6.40 4.62
N VAL A 63 -14.33 6.84 4.43
CA VAL A 63 -13.23 5.91 4.16
C VAL A 63 -13.05 4.95 5.33
N SER A 64 -13.07 5.47 6.56
CA SER A 64 -12.96 4.64 7.76
C SER A 64 -14.10 3.62 7.81
N ARG A 65 -15.32 4.07 7.56
CA ARG A 65 -16.49 3.20 7.62
C ARG A 65 -16.42 2.07 6.60
N ARG A 66 -15.99 2.39 5.38
CA ARG A 66 -15.98 1.41 4.30
C ARG A 66 -14.84 0.41 4.38
N THR A 67 -13.69 0.85 4.90
CA THR A 67 -12.50 -0.01 4.89
C THR A 67 -12.30 -0.75 6.19
N GLY A 68 -12.91 -0.29 7.28
CA GLY A 68 -12.64 -0.85 8.60
C GLY A 68 -11.38 -0.27 9.23
N ALA A 69 -10.66 0.61 8.54
CA ALA A 69 -9.50 1.27 9.12
C ALA A 69 -9.94 2.31 10.13
N SER A 70 -9.16 2.50 11.18
CA SER A 70 -9.47 3.54 12.18
C SER A 70 -9.27 4.92 11.55
N THR A 71 -9.90 5.93 12.14
CA THR A 71 -9.74 7.29 11.64
C THR A 71 -8.28 7.75 11.72
N THR A 72 -7.55 7.29 12.73
CA THR A 72 -6.13 7.58 12.83
C THR A 72 -5.37 7.01 11.63
N THR A 73 -5.67 5.76 11.27
CA THR A 73 -5.04 5.14 10.11
C THR A 73 -5.37 5.90 8.84
N VAL A 74 -6.64 6.29 8.66
CA VAL A 74 -7.06 7.04 7.47
C VAL A 74 -6.29 8.36 7.37
N THR A 75 -6.17 9.07 8.49
CA THR A 75 -5.43 10.34 8.50
C THR A 75 -3.97 10.14 8.13
N ARG A 76 -3.34 9.07 8.64
CA ARG A 76 -1.95 8.77 8.31
C ARG A 76 -1.80 8.41 6.84
N VAL A 77 -2.71 7.62 6.31
CA VAL A 77 -2.66 7.25 4.89
C VAL A 77 -2.79 8.50 4.02
N ALA A 78 -3.71 9.40 4.39
CA ALA A 78 -3.87 10.65 3.65
C ALA A 78 -2.58 11.46 3.66
N HIS A 79 -1.90 11.49 4.79
CA HIS A 79 -0.62 12.20 4.89
C HIS A 79 0.41 11.61 3.93
N TRP A 80 0.56 10.28 3.94
CA TRP A 80 1.56 9.64 3.09
C TRP A 80 1.19 9.67 1.62
N LEU A 81 -0.11 9.70 1.30
CA LEU A 81 -0.54 9.87 -0.07
C LEU A 81 -0.06 11.20 -0.64
N ARG A 82 -0.05 12.25 0.20
CA ARG A 82 0.35 13.60 -0.25
C ARG A 82 1.84 13.87 -0.09
N HIS A 83 2.45 13.33 0.96
CA HIS A 83 3.81 13.71 1.35
C HIS A 83 4.77 12.54 1.42
N GLY A 84 4.38 11.37 0.94
CA GLY A 84 5.24 10.19 0.99
C GLY A 84 6.15 10.09 -0.21
N GLU A 85 6.47 8.86 -0.55
CA GLU A 85 7.42 8.57 -1.64
C GLU A 85 6.74 8.49 -3.02
N GLY A 86 5.45 8.75 -3.08
CA GLY A 86 4.73 8.67 -4.35
C GLY A 86 4.26 7.27 -4.70
N GLY A 87 4.47 6.30 -3.82
CA GLY A 87 4.13 4.91 -4.12
C GLY A 87 2.66 4.66 -4.26
N TYR A 88 1.85 5.26 -3.38
CA TYR A 88 0.41 5.11 -3.51
C TYR A 88 -0.10 5.66 -4.83
N SER A 89 0.35 6.87 -5.18
CA SER A 89 -0.10 7.51 -6.42
C SER A 89 0.32 6.71 -7.64
N LEU A 90 1.54 6.20 -7.64
CA LEU A 90 2.05 5.39 -8.73
C LEU A 90 1.22 4.13 -8.91
N ALA A 91 0.95 3.42 -7.81
CA ALA A 91 0.20 2.17 -7.88
C ALA A 91 -1.24 2.41 -8.32
N ILE A 92 -1.86 3.48 -7.82
CA ILE A 92 -3.23 3.82 -8.21
C ILE A 92 -3.28 4.12 -9.71
N GLU A 93 -2.32 4.89 -10.20
CA GLU A 93 -2.27 5.27 -11.61
C GLU A 93 -2.06 4.04 -12.51
N ARG A 94 -1.13 3.16 -12.12
CA ARG A 94 -0.85 1.94 -12.88
C ARG A 94 -2.03 1.01 -12.91
N ARG A 95 -2.77 0.90 -11.80
CA ARG A 95 -3.94 0.06 -11.72
C ARG A 95 -5.04 0.55 -12.65
N LYS A 96 -5.22 1.88 -12.72
CA LYS A 96 -6.21 2.44 -13.64
C LYS A 96 -5.85 2.14 -15.09
N SER A 97 -4.59 2.34 -15.45
CA SER A 97 -4.14 2.05 -16.82
C SER A 97 -4.32 0.59 -17.16
N GLY A 98 -4.00 -0.31 -16.23
CA GLY A 98 -4.18 -1.73 -16.45
C GLY A 98 -5.64 -2.12 -16.60
N ALA A 99 -6.53 -1.46 -15.85
CA ALA A 99 -7.96 -1.74 -15.93
C ALA A 99 -8.52 -1.29 -17.27
N ASP A 100 -7.97 -0.20 -17.83
CA ASP A 100 -8.44 0.32 -19.11
C ASP A 100 -7.87 -0.44 -20.29
N GLY A 101 -6.74 -1.05 -20.09
CA GLY A 101 -6.08 -1.76 -21.15
C GLY A 101 -6.47 -3.18 -21.19
#